data_f95dc02d547e9006a34af7c6107b962b
#
_entry.id   f95dc02d547e9006a34af7c6107b962b
#
_cell.length_a   1.000
_cell.length_b   1.000
_cell.length_c   1.000
_cell.angle_alpha   90.00
_cell.angle_beta   90.00
_cell.angle_gamma   90.00
#
_symmetry.space_group_name_H-M   'P 1'
#
loop_
_entity.id
_entity.type
_entity.pdbx_description
1 polymer ?
#
loop_
_entity_poly.entity_id
_entity_poly.type
_entity_poly.pdbx_seq_one_letter_code
_entity_poly.pdbx_strand_id
1 'polypeptide(L)'
;SNLREYNRIYKEVNDIYRDAASKFGLSNSVFDILYTICEVGEGCLQKDVCDATFIPKQTVNSAIRKLEQEGYLTLSNRKGHSKHILLTESGHTLLKETIFPIVEAENEAFTELSFEECNLLLKLHNKHFTLNNNVSKSFYENSIIRTFYL
;
A
#
# COMPACT_ATOMS: atom_id res chain seq x y z
N SER A 1 -3.56 -26.26 -8.63
CA SER A 1 -3.84 -26.22 -7.18
C SER A 1 -4.42 -24.87 -6.78
N ASN A 2 -5.12 -24.83 -5.66
CA ASN A 2 -5.71 -23.58 -5.12
C ASN A 2 -4.66 -22.48 -4.93
N LEU A 3 -3.44 -22.83 -4.51
CA LEU A 3 -2.34 -21.88 -4.36
C LEU A 3 -1.94 -21.26 -5.71
N ARG A 4 -1.89 -22.06 -6.78
CA ARG A 4 -1.55 -21.54 -8.13
C ARG A 4 -2.61 -20.54 -8.59
N GLU A 5 -3.89 -20.85 -8.39
CA GLU A 5 -5.00 -19.97 -8.79
C GLU A 5 -5.01 -18.68 -7.96
N TYR A 6 -4.83 -18.78 -6.65
CA TYR A 6 -4.71 -17.63 -5.77
C TYR A 6 -3.56 -16.70 -6.20
N ASN A 7 -2.38 -17.27 -6.47
CA ASN A 7 -1.22 -16.49 -6.90
C ASN A 7 -1.42 -15.86 -8.28
N ARG A 8 -2.17 -16.52 -9.18
CA ARG A 8 -2.52 -15.95 -10.49
C ARG A 8 -3.38 -14.70 -10.32
N ILE A 9 -4.45 -14.79 -9.53
CA ILE A 9 -5.35 -13.66 -9.25
C ILE A 9 -4.57 -12.51 -8.61
N TYR A 10 -3.74 -12.82 -7.61
CA TYR A 10 -2.93 -11.81 -6.92
C TYR A 10 -1.96 -11.10 -7.86
N LYS A 11 -1.33 -11.86 -8.78
CA LYS A 11 -0.46 -11.28 -9.81
C LYS A 11 -1.23 -10.36 -10.75
N GLU A 12 -2.39 -10.76 -11.23
CA GLU A 12 -3.22 -9.94 -12.12
C GLU A 12 -3.62 -8.62 -11.47
N VAL A 13 -4.00 -8.65 -10.19
CA VAL A 13 -4.29 -7.41 -9.41
C VAL A 13 -3.05 -6.51 -9.36
N ASN A 14 -1.88 -7.05 -9.05
CA ASN A 14 -0.64 -6.26 -9.03
C ASN A 14 -0.29 -5.68 -10.41
N ASP A 15 -0.48 -6.45 -11.48
CA ASP A 15 -0.21 -5.99 -12.84
C ASP A 15 -1.09 -4.78 -13.19
N ILE A 16 -2.36 -4.74 -12.77
CA ILE A 16 -3.26 -3.59 -12.96
C ILE A 16 -2.67 -2.32 -12.33
N TYR A 17 -2.16 -2.39 -11.09
CA TYR A 17 -1.55 -1.23 -10.44
C TYR A 17 -0.24 -0.79 -11.11
N ARG A 18 0.58 -1.75 -11.58
CA ARG A 18 1.84 -1.43 -12.30
C ARG A 18 1.55 -0.78 -13.64
N ASP A 19 0.55 -1.25 -14.36
CA ASP A 19 0.10 -0.67 -15.62
C ASP A 19 -0.48 0.74 -15.40
N ALA A 20 -1.27 0.94 -14.35
CA ALA A 20 -1.79 2.26 -13.99
C ALA A 20 -0.65 3.24 -13.65
N ALA A 21 0.30 2.84 -12.81
CA ALA A 21 1.46 3.67 -12.48
C ALA A 21 2.23 4.08 -13.73
N SER A 22 2.51 3.12 -14.62
CA SER A 22 3.20 3.38 -15.89
C SER A 22 2.43 4.36 -16.78
N LYS A 23 1.11 4.18 -16.87
CA LYS A 23 0.22 5.03 -17.68
C LYS A 23 0.21 6.49 -17.20
N PHE A 24 0.31 6.68 -15.89
CA PHE A 24 0.39 8.00 -15.27
C PHE A 24 1.82 8.58 -15.23
N GLY A 25 2.82 7.87 -15.75
CA GLY A 25 4.21 8.28 -15.70
C GLY A 25 4.82 8.27 -14.30
N LEU A 26 4.24 7.50 -13.37
CA LEU A 26 4.70 7.36 -11.99
C LEU A 26 5.57 6.12 -11.84
N SER A 27 6.61 6.21 -10.99
CA SER A 27 7.28 5.01 -10.52
C SER A 27 6.35 4.20 -9.62
N ASN A 28 6.56 2.88 -9.53
CA ASN A 28 5.77 2.02 -8.66
C ASN A 28 5.76 2.50 -7.21
N SER A 29 6.91 2.91 -6.69
CA SER A 29 7.04 3.41 -5.31
C SER A 29 6.24 4.70 -5.09
N VAL A 30 6.29 5.63 -6.04
CA VAL A 30 5.53 6.90 -5.96
C VAL A 30 4.04 6.62 -6.02
N PHE A 31 3.59 5.72 -6.92
CA PHE A 31 2.20 5.31 -7.00
C PHE A 31 1.71 4.71 -5.68
N ASP A 32 2.44 3.74 -5.12
CA ASP A 32 2.07 3.08 -3.87
C ASP A 32 2.02 4.06 -2.69
N ILE A 33 2.92 5.05 -2.65
CA ILE A 33 2.94 6.08 -1.60
C ILE A 33 1.76 7.04 -1.74
N LEU A 34 1.47 7.51 -2.94
CA LEU A 34 0.32 8.38 -3.19
C LEU A 34 -1.00 7.67 -2.88
N TYR A 35 -1.12 6.39 -3.26
CA TYR A 35 -2.25 5.55 -2.92
C TYR A 35 -2.40 5.42 -1.39
N THR A 36 -1.31 5.14 -0.67
CA THR A 36 -1.31 5.06 0.79
C THR A 36 -1.68 6.37 1.47
N ILE A 37 -1.18 7.52 0.97
CA ILE A 37 -1.59 8.83 1.48
C ILE A 37 -3.09 9.06 1.29
N CYS A 38 -3.65 8.60 0.17
CA CYS A 38 -5.08 8.67 -0.08
C CYS A 38 -5.88 7.82 0.92
N GLU A 39 -5.41 6.61 1.25
CA GLU A 39 -6.08 5.72 2.21
C GLU A 39 -5.97 6.18 3.66
N VAL A 40 -4.77 6.57 4.09
CA VAL A 40 -4.50 6.98 5.49
C VAL A 40 -5.08 8.38 5.77
N GLY A 41 -5.14 9.21 4.77
CA GLY A 41 -5.65 10.57 4.83
C GLY A 41 -4.56 11.65 4.89
N GLU A 42 -4.92 12.83 4.45
CA GLU A 42 -4.04 14.00 4.47
C GLU A 42 -3.68 14.40 5.91
N GLY A 43 -2.46 14.83 6.10
CA GLY A 43 -1.92 15.16 7.42
C GLY A 43 -1.40 13.94 8.19
N CYS A 44 -1.39 12.76 7.57
CA CYS A 44 -0.78 11.57 8.14
C CYS A 44 0.72 11.78 8.41
N LEU A 45 1.26 10.99 9.31
CA LEU A 45 2.69 10.99 9.57
C LEU A 45 3.45 10.23 8.47
N GLN A 46 4.64 10.68 8.15
CA GLN A 46 5.54 9.92 7.30
C GLN A 46 5.76 8.49 7.81
N LYS A 47 5.72 8.30 9.14
CA LYS A 47 5.78 6.99 9.76
C LYS A 47 4.58 6.13 9.40
N ASP A 48 3.37 6.69 9.36
CA ASP A 48 2.16 5.95 9.05
C ASP A 48 2.21 5.38 7.62
N VAL A 49 2.76 6.16 6.68
CA VAL A 49 3.01 5.70 5.31
C VAL A 49 4.04 4.57 5.27
N CYS A 50 5.14 4.69 6.05
CA CYS A 50 6.12 3.61 6.14
C CYS A 50 5.53 2.32 6.72
N ASP A 51 4.65 2.43 7.72
CA ASP A 51 4.05 1.29 8.40
C ASP A 51 2.94 0.64 7.55
N ALA A 52 2.25 1.42 6.71
CA ALA A 52 1.18 0.95 5.83
C ALA A 52 1.68 0.33 4.50
N THR A 53 2.90 0.65 4.09
CA THR A 53 3.50 0.11 2.86
C THR A 53 4.43 -1.06 3.15
N PHE A 54 4.56 -1.99 2.20
CA PHE A 54 5.60 -3.03 2.23
C PHE A 54 6.91 -2.56 1.58
N ILE A 55 7.05 -1.26 1.37
CA ILE A 55 8.23 -0.65 0.74
C ILE A 55 9.29 -0.37 1.81
N PRO A 56 10.58 -0.62 1.55
CA PRO A 56 11.64 -0.27 2.49
C PRO A 56 11.59 1.22 2.87
N LYS A 57 11.74 1.51 4.16
CA LYS A 57 11.68 2.88 4.71
C LYS A 57 12.55 3.88 3.95
N GLN A 58 13.73 3.45 3.51
CA GLN A 58 14.64 4.31 2.73
C GLN A 58 14.03 4.70 1.38
N THR A 59 13.35 3.77 0.70
CA THR A 59 12.65 4.01 -0.56
C THR A 59 11.46 4.96 -0.35
N VAL A 60 10.67 4.75 0.72
CA VAL A 60 9.58 5.65 1.10
C VAL A 60 10.11 7.07 1.33
N ASN A 61 11.17 7.21 2.12
CA ASN A 61 11.78 8.52 2.40
C ASN A 61 12.27 9.21 1.13
N SER A 62 12.90 8.46 0.23
CA SER A 62 13.42 9.01 -1.04
C SER A 62 12.27 9.49 -1.96
N ALA A 63 11.20 8.71 -2.05
CA ALA A 63 10.05 9.07 -2.86
C ALA A 63 9.26 10.26 -2.27
N ILE A 64 9.11 10.34 -0.95
CA ILE A 64 8.49 11.50 -0.29
C ILE A 64 9.31 12.77 -0.52
N ARG A 65 10.65 12.69 -0.42
CA ARG A 65 11.52 13.84 -0.73
C ARG A 65 11.41 14.28 -2.19
N LYS A 66 11.30 13.32 -3.11
CA LYS A 66 11.10 13.64 -4.52
C LYS A 66 9.78 14.38 -4.73
N LEU A 67 8.68 13.89 -4.15
CA LEU A 67 7.38 14.54 -4.23
C LEU A 67 7.38 15.94 -3.59
N GLU A 68 8.14 16.14 -2.50
CA GLU A 68 8.34 17.45 -1.88
C GLU A 68 9.11 18.40 -2.80
N GLN A 69 10.21 17.94 -3.41
CA GLN A 69 11.01 18.73 -4.36
C GLN A 69 10.23 19.09 -5.62
N GLU A 70 9.37 18.22 -6.08
CA GLU A 70 8.48 18.44 -7.23
C GLU A 70 7.27 19.32 -6.88
N GLY A 71 7.11 19.68 -5.60
CA GLY A 71 6.06 20.61 -5.15
C GLY A 71 4.70 19.99 -4.95
N TYR A 72 4.58 18.66 -4.90
CA TYR A 72 3.31 17.97 -4.69
C TYR A 72 2.90 17.85 -3.22
N LEU A 73 3.86 17.90 -2.32
CA LEU A 73 3.61 17.86 -0.88
C LEU A 73 4.60 18.73 -0.10
N THR A 74 4.27 18.99 1.15
CA THR A 74 5.16 19.62 2.12
C THR A 74 5.22 18.77 3.39
N LEU A 75 6.36 18.81 4.07
CA LEU A 75 6.56 18.17 5.36
C LEU A 75 6.51 19.21 6.47
N SER A 76 5.50 19.12 7.32
CA SER A 76 5.28 20.06 8.43
C SER A 76 5.65 19.43 9.77
N ASN A 77 6.44 20.13 10.56
CA ASN A 77 6.72 19.78 11.95
C ASN A 77 5.63 20.41 12.85
N ARG A 78 4.47 19.77 12.99
CA ARG A 78 3.48 20.14 14.02
C ARG A 78 3.94 19.52 15.34
N LYS A 79 4.17 20.36 16.37
CA LYS A 79 4.53 19.99 17.76
C LYS A 79 5.16 18.60 17.93
N GLY A 80 6.48 18.50 17.79
CA GLY A 80 7.25 17.28 17.96
C GLY A 80 8.18 16.94 16.78
N HIS A 81 8.89 15.84 16.87
CA HIS A 81 9.86 15.40 15.85
C HIS A 81 9.21 14.65 14.67
N SER A 82 7.90 14.49 14.67
CA SER A 82 7.17 13.74 13.64
C SER A 82 6.79 14.66 12.47
N LYS A 83 7.10 14.26 11.26
CA LYS A 83 6.78 14.98 10.03
C LYS A 83 5.41 14.58 9.51
N HIS A 84 4.50 15.55 9.42
CA HIS A 84 3.20 15.40 8.78
C HIS A 84 3.31 15.69 7.30
N ILE A 85 2.64 14.89 6.49
CA ILE A 85 2.54 15.03 5.04
C ILE A 85 1.31 15.89 4.73
N LEU A 86 1.53 17.04 4.11
CA LEU A 86 0.47 17.93 3.64
C LEU A 86 0.56 18.05 2.12
N LEU A 87 -0.55 17.80 1.44
CA LEU A 87 -0.60 17.97 -0.01
C LEU A 87 -0.66 19.46 -0.36
N THR A 88 0.02 19.83 -1.42
CA THR A 88 -0.14 21.14 -2.06
C THR A 88 -1.35 21.09 -3.00
N GLU A 89 -1.75 22.23 -3.57
CA GLU A 89 -2.76 22.29 -4.62
C GLU A 89 -2.38 21.40 -5.82
N SER A 90 -1.11 21.42 -6.22
CA SER A 90 -0.58 20.52 -7.26
C SER A 90 -0.62 19.05 -6.84
N GLY A 91 -0.41 18.74 -5.56
CA GLY A 91 -0.54 17.40 -5.01
C GLY A 91 -1.97 16.88 -5.05
N HIS A 92 -2.94 17.71 -4.69
CA HIS A 92 -4.36 17.37 -4.81
C HIS A 92 -4.77 17.13 -6.27
N THR A 93 -4.28 17.96 -7.19
CA THR A 93 -4.51 17.76 -8.63
C THR A 93 -3.92 16.43 -9.10
N LEU A 94 -2.68 16.13 -8.69
CA LEU A 94 -2.04 14.85 -9.04
C LEU A 94 -2.86 13.65 -8.54
N LEU A 95 -3.32 13.65 -7.30
CA LEU A 95 -4.16 12.57 -6.77
C LEU A 95 -5.47 12.44 -7.55
N LYS A 96 -6.12 13.56 -7.85
CA LYS A 96 -7.37 13.58 -8.61
C LYS A 96 -7.22 13.00 -10.02
N GLU A 97 -6.08 13.23 -10.66
CA GLU A 97 -5.82 12.76 -12.02
C GLU A 97 -5.28 11.33 -12.09
N THR A 98 -4.75 10.79 -10.99
CA THR A 98 -4.05 9.50 -10.99
C THR A 98 -4.66 8.47 -10.04
N ILE A 99 -4.72 8.77 -8.75
CA ILE A 99 -5.11 7.79 -7.72
C ILE A 99 -6.61 7.70 -7.54
N PHE A 100 -7.32 8.82 -7.50
CA PHE A 100 -8.77 8.81 -7.27
C PHE A 100 -9.55 7.99 -8.28
N PRO A 101 -9.26 8.01 -9.59
CA PRO A 101 -9.94 7.14 -10.54
C PRO A 101 -9.75 5.65 -10.25
N ILE A 102 -8.59 5.26 -9.71
CA ILE A 102 -8.34 3.86 -9.32
C ILE A 102 -9.17 3.50 -8.08
N VAL A 103 -9.15 4.34 -7.05
CA VAL A 103 -9.92 4.13 -5.81
C VAL A 103 -11.44 4.11 -6.11
N GLU A 104 -11.90 4.97 -7.01
CA GLU A 104 -13.31 4.97 -7.45
C GLU A 104 -13.67 3.65 -8.14
N ALA A 105 -12.84 3.16 -9.06
CA ALA A 105 -13.07 1.89 -9.74
C ALA A 105 -13.05 0.70 -8.76
N GLU A 106 -12.18 0.71 -7.77
CA GLU A 106 -12.14 -0.32 -6.72
C GLU A 106 -13.40 -0.29 -5.85
N ASN A 107 -13.85 0.91 -5.44
CA ASN A 107 -15.09 1.06 -4.69
C ASN A 107 -16.30 0.60 -5.51
N GLU A 108 -16.35 0.95 -6.79
CA GLU A 108 -17.41 0.50 -7.70
C GLU A 108 -17.45 -1.03 -7.79
N ALA A 109 -16.28 -1.69 -7.90
CA ALA A 109 -16.21 -3.15 -7.90
C ALA A 109 -16.77 -3.77 -6.61
N PHE A 110 -16.60 -3.12 -5.45
CA PHE A 110 -17.22 -3.56 -4.20
C PHE A 110 -18.74 -3.35 -4.18
N THR A 111 -19.28 -2.36 -4.89
CA THR A 111 -20.74 -2.14 -4.97
C THR A 111 -21.46 -3.20 -5.80
N GLU A 112 -20.74 -3.92 -6.67
CA GLU A 112 -21.29 -5.06 -7.42
C GLU A 112 -21.46 -6.32 -6.57
N LEU A 113 -20.89 -6.36 -5.37
CA LEU A 113 -21.03 -7.45 -4.41
C LEU A 113 -22.16 -7.16 -3.42
N SER A 114 -22.92 -8.18 -3.04
CA SER A 114 -23.85 -8.07 -1.92
C SER A 114 -23.10 -7.85 -0.59
N PHE A 115 -23.81 -7.39 0.42
CA PHE A 115 -23.26 -7.23 1.76
C PHE A 115 -22.66 -8.52 2.32
N GLU A 116 -23.35 -9.64 2.09
CA GLU A 116 -22.89 -10.97 2.51
C GLU A 116 -21.62 -11.39 1.78
N GLU A 117 -21.53 -11.13 0.48
CA GLU A 117 -20.35 -11.44 -0.34
C GLU A 117 -19.16 -10.60 0.08
N CYS A 118 -19.32 -9.29 0.32
CA CYS A 118 -18.27 -8.41 0.84
C CYS A 118 -17.74 -8.94 2.18
N ASN A 119 -18.63 -9.25 3.12
CA ASN A 119 -18.25 -9.76 4.43
C ASN A 119 -17.54 -11.12 4.33
N LEU A 120 -18.00 -12.00 3.45
CA LEU A 120 -17.38 -13.31 3.23
C LEU A 120 -15.99 -13.16 2.62
N LEU A 121 -15.83 -12.30 1.62
CA LEU A 121 -14.55 -12.01 0.98
C LEU A 121 -13.52 -11.51 2.01
N LEU A 122 -13.87 -10.49 2.79
CA LEU A 122 -12.99 -9.93 3.81
C LEU A 122 -12.65 -10.94 4.90
N LYS A 123 -13.64 -11.72 5.36
CA LYS A 123 -13.45 -12.77 6.37
C LYS A 123 -12.50 -13.86 5.88
N LEU A 124 -12.68 -14.35 4.65
CA LEU A 124 -11.83 -15.40 4.08
C LEU A 124 -10.43 -14.89 3.80
N HIS A 125 -10.29 -13.66 3.29
CA HIS A 125 -9.00 -13.06 3.04
C HIS A 125 -8.20 -12.89 4.35
N ASN A 126 -8.81 -12.34 5.40
CA ASN A 126 -8.18 -12.21 6.72
C ASN A 126 -7.80 -13.57 7.32
N LYS A 127 -8.67 -14.57 7.20
CA LYS A 127 -8.38 -15.93 7.68
C LYS A 127 -7.17 -16.52 6.94
N HIS A 128 -7.13 -16.41 5.62
CA HIS A 128 -6.02 -16.90 4.80
C HIS A 128 -4.71 -16.19 5.15
N PHE A 129 -4.74 -14.85 5.29
CA PHE A 129 -3.58 -14.07 5.68
C PHE A 129 -3.03 -14.49 7.05
N THR A 130 -3.90 -14.65 8.05
CA THR A 130 -3.51 -15.07 9.40
C THR A 130 -2.87 -16.45 9.41
N LEU A 131 -3.46 -17.40 8.69
CA LEU A 131 -2.90 -18.76 8.57
C LEU A 131 -1.54 -18.74 7.89
N ASN A 132 -1.39 -18.00 6.80
CA ASN A 132 -0.14 -17.89 6.08
C ASN A 132 0.97 -17.24 6.93
N ASN A 133 0.64 -16.20 7.69
CA ASN A 133 1.56 -15.52 8.60
C ASN A 133 2.03 -16.43 9.74
N ASN A 134 1.13 -17.25 10.31
CA ASN A 134 1.49 -18.21 11.35
C ASN A 134 2.42 -19.32 10.83
N VAL A 135 2.18 -19.83 9.63
CA VAL A 135 3.07 -20.82 8.99
C VAL A 135 4.44 -20.20 8.72
N SER A 136 4.50 -18.98 8.22
CA SER A 136 5.78 -18.28 7.96
C SER A 136 6.57 -18.05 9.25
N LYS A 137 5.92 -17.60 10.33
CA LYS A 137 6.59 -17.43 11.64
C LYS A 137 7.17 -18.74 12.17
N SER A 138 6.37 -19.80 12.14
CA SER A 138 6.83 -21.13 12.59
C SER A 138 8.03 -21.62 11.77
N PHE A 139 8.06 -21.34 10.47
CA PHE A 139 9.19 -21.68 9.62
C PHE A 139 10.47 -20.93 10.01
N TYR A 140 10.39 -19.63 10.26
CA TYR A 140 11.53 -18.82 10.69
C TYR A 140 12.03 -19.21 12.07
N GLU A 141 11.15 -19.43 13.03
CA GLU A 141 11.52 -19.88 14.38
C GLU A 141 12.26 -21.23 14.35
N ASN A 142 11.76 -22.20 13.58
CA ASN A 142 12.41 -23.49 13.42
C ASN A 142 13.75 -23.41 12.67
N SER A 143 13.92 -22.47 11.75
CA SER A 143 15.19 -22.28 11.03
C SER A 143 16.27 -21.65 11.92
N ILE A 144 15.88 -20.71 12.79
CA ILE A 144 16.79 -20.09 13.76
C ILE A 144 17.27 -21.13 14.78
N ILE A 145 16.40 -21.99 15.29
CA ILE A 145 16.76 -23.06 16.23
C ILE A 145 17.80 -24.01 15.60
N ARG A 146 17.65 -24.35 14.31
CA ARG A 146 18.61 -25.19 13.59
C ARG A 146 19.98 -24.54 13.43
N THR A 147 20.05 -23.22 13.33
CA THR A 147 21.31 -22.47 13.15
C THR A 147 22.11 -22.34 14.46
N PHE A 148 21.45 -22.45 15.62
CA PHE A 148 22.12 -22.38 16.94
C PHE A 148 22.53 -23.74 17.53
N TYR A 149 22.15 -24.88 16.90
CA TYR A 149 22.47 -26.23 17.39
C TYR A 149 23.35 -27.04 16.41
N LEU A 150 23.96 -26.39 15.43
CA LEU A 150 25.06 -26.92 14.59
C LEU A 150 26.32 -26.07 14.76
#